data_c5d3b7d5e8dc18e60bc58a3dac90808b
#
_entry.id   c5d3b7d5e8dc18e60bc58a3dac90808b
#
_cell.length_a   1.000
_cell.length_b   1.000
_cell.length_c   1.000
_cell.angle_alpha   90.00
_cell.angle_beta   90.00
_cell.angle_gamma   90.00
#
_symmetry.space_group_name_H-M   'P 1'
#
loop_
_entity.id
_entity.type
_entity.pdbx_description
1 polymer ?
#
loop_
_entity_poly.entity_id
_entity_poly.type
_entity_poly.pdbx_seq_one_letter_code
_entity_poly.pdbx_strand_id
1 'polypeptide(L)'
;IKTMMSRMELDAAVEYLSRNFFDILPEEDYQVDTILEKAETLVRRKGIRVFILDPYNCLEHQIPTGQSETQYISEFLEKLRSFAKRKQVLVILAAHPTKMKRDPLTKQFPVPTMYDISGSAAFFNKADFGIAIERDRNKEVTRIHVQKVKFRHLGQPGVASFRFSTHNSRFNPIVEGKTPDLPDEEPQWDNSNWLAQKMPEQKRLDI
;
A
#
# COMPACT_ATOMS: atom_id res chain seq x y z
N ILE A 1 12.56 28.41 9.83
CA ILE A 1 13.57 27.61 10.58
C ILE A 1 13.04 26.17 10.55
N LYS A 2 13.78 25.29 9.89
CA LYS A 2 13.43 23.87 9.84
C LYS A 2 13.67 23.30 11.24
N THR A 3 12.61 23.08 11.99
CA THR A 3 12.72 22.46 13.33
C THR A 3 13.21 21.04 13.12
N MET A 4 14.45 20.76 13.48
CA MET A 4 14.99 19.41 13.45
C MET A 4 14.36 18.61 14.58
N MET A 5 14.06 17.36 14.31
CA MET A 5 13.61 16.39 15.31
C MET A 5 14.63 16.31 16.46
N SER A 6 14.17 16.38 17.68
CA SER A 6 15.02 16.20 18.85
C SER A 6 15.54 14.76 18.93
N ARG A 7 16.61 14.54 19.67
CA ARG A 7 17.16 13.19 19.89
C ARG A 7 16.12 12.24 20.48
N MET A 8 15.34 12.72 21.43
CA MET A 8 14.30 11.96 22.12
C MET A 8 13.16 11.55 21.17
N GLU A 9 12.74 12.45 20.27
CA GLU A 9 11.74 12.15 19.24
C GLU A 9 12.27 11.14 18.22
N LEU A 10 13.54 11.25 17.83
CA LEU A 10 14.17 10.30 16.95
C LEU A 10 14.24 8.90 17.56
N ASP A 11 14.70 8.80 18.81
CA ASP A 11 14.81 7.52 19.51
C ASP A 11 13.41 6.88 19.69
N ALA A 12 12.39 7.66 20.02
CA ALA A 12 11.00 7.17 20.10
C ALA A 12 10.47 6.70 18.74
N ALA A 13 10.78 7.41 17.64
CA ALA A 13 10.38 7.01 16.30
C ALA A 13 11.07 5.71 15.87
N VAL A 14 12.37 5.58 16.15
CA VAL A 14 13.12 4.34 15.86
C VAL A 14 12.55 3.16 16.64
N GLU A 15 12.25 3.35 17.93
CA GLU A 15 11.62 2.31 18.74
C GLU A 15 10.25 1.90 18.18
N TYR A 16 9.42 2.86 17.81
CA TYR A 16 8.12 2.60 17.19
C TYR A 16 8.25 1.80 15.89
N LEU A 17 9.15 2.21 14.99
CA LEU A 17 9.38 1.52 13.73
C LEU A 17 9.87 0.09 13.95
N SER A 18 10.87 -0.11 14.82
CA SER A 18 11.44 -1.43 15.08
C SER A 18 10.45 -2.42 15.71
N ARG A 19 9.43 -1.92 16.41
CA ARG A 19 8.38 -2.75 17.02
C ARG A 19 7.24 -3.10 16.05
N ASN A 20 6.97 -2.22 15.07
CA ASN A 20 5.76 -2.32 14.26
C ASN A 20 6.01 -2.63 12.78
N PHE A 21 7.23 -2.42 12.29
CA PHE A 21 7.60 -2.64 10.90
C PHE A 21 8.69 -3.70 10.79
N PHE A 22 8.50 -4.65 9.89
CA PHE A 22 9.42 -5.76 9.68
C PHE A 22 9.64 -5.92 8.18
N ASP A 23 10.89 -5.90 7.76
CA ASP A 23 11.27 -6.10 6.37
C ASP A 23 11.55 -7.58 6.10
N ILE A 24 11.06 -8.08 4.98
CA ILE A 24 11.39 -9.39 4.46
C ILE A 24 12.30 -9.16 3.26
N LEU A 25 13.59 -9.36 3.45
CA LEU A 25 14.61 -9.29 2.41
C LEU A 25 15.13 -10.71 2.15
N PRO A 26 14.63 -11.39 1.11
CA PRO A 26 15.20 -12.69 0.72
C PRO A 26 16.63 -12.51 0.22
N GLU A 27 17.53 -13.38 0.61
CA GLU A 27 18.94 -13.31 0.19
C GLU A 27 19.12 -13.87 -1.22
N GLU A 28 18.44 -14.97 -1.57
CA GLU A 28 18.65 -15.69 -2.82
C GLU A 28 17.36 -16.11 -3.55
N ASP A 29 16.20 -16.07 -2.88
CA ASP A 29 14.93 -16.60 -3.44
C ASP A 29 13.79 -15.62 -3.25
N TYR A 30 13.37 -15.01 -4.36
CA TYR A 30 12.24 -14.08 -4.44
C TYR A 30 10.92 -14.75 -4.89
N GLN A 31 10.81 -16.08 -4.74
CA GLN A 31 9.58 -16.78 -5.02
C GLN A 31 8.51 -16.46 -3.97
N VAL A 32 7.27 -16.39 -4.42
CA VAL A 32 6.14 -16.02 -3.54
C VAL A 32 5.97 -16.97 -2.37
N ASP A 33 6.23 -18.26 -2.57
CA ASP A 33 6.04 -19.26 -1.51
C ASP A 33 7.03 -19.05 -0.35
N THR A 34 8.31 -18.82 -0.67
CA THR A 34 9.37 -18.48 0.32
C THR A 34 9.03 -17.19 1.08
N ILE A 35 8.55 -16.18 0.37
CA ILE A 35 8.15 -14.91 0.99
C ILE A 35 6.95 -15.09 1.91
N LEU A 36 5.95 -15.88 1.50
CA LEU A 36 4.77 -16.16 2.32
C LEU A 36 5.10 -16.97 3.58
N GLU A 37 6.05 -17.89 3.53
CA GLU A 37 6.54 -18.63 4.71
C GLU A 37 7.21 -17.69 5.73
N LYS A 38 8.06 -16.77 5.25
CA LYS A 38 8.66 -15.72 6.10
C LYS A 38 7.60 -14.81 6.70
N ALA A 39 6.62 -14.37 5.89
CA ALA A 39 5.49 -13.56 6.35
C ALA A 39 4.65 -14.31 7.39
N GLU A 40 4.37 -15.60 7.20
CA GLU A 40 3.66 -16.41 8.19
C GLU A 40 4.40 -16.47 9.54
N THR A 41 5.72 -16.57 9.49
CA THR A 41 6.55 -16.54 10.70
C THR A 41 6.38 -15.21 11.44
N LEU A 42 6.34 -14.08 10.72
CA LEU A 42 6.10 -12.77 11.32
C LEU A 42 4.67 -12.63 11.86
N VAL A 43 3.68 -13.16 11.17
CA VAL A 43 2.30 -13.20 11.70
C VAL A 43 2.26 -13.94 13.04
N ARG A 44 2.89 -15.12 13.13
CA ARG A 44 2.87 -15.93 14.35
C ARG A 44 3.71 -15.33 15.49
N ARG A 45 4.90 -14.78 15.18
CA ARG A 45 5.84 -14.30 16.20
C ARG A 45 5.63 -12.85 16.61
N LYS A 46 5.16 -12.01 15.67
CA LYS A 46 5.07 -10.56 15.85
C LYS A 46 3.63 -10.03 15.76
N GLY A 47 2.68 -10.85 15.32
CA GLY A 47 1.29 -10.47 15.20
C GLY A 47 1.04 -9.42 14.11
N ILE A 48 1.82 -9.42 13.02
CA ILE A 48 1.59 -8.47 11.93
C ILE A 48 0.17 -8.62 11.37
N ARG A 49 -0.44 -7.49 11.03
CA ARG A 49 -1.80 -7.41 10.48
C ARG A 49 -1.83 -7.00 9.02
N VAL A 50 -0.76 -6.43 8.53
CA VAL A 50 -0.63 -5.96 7.14
C VAL A 50 0.63 -6.57 6.55
N PHE A 51 0.50 -7.12 5.36
CA PHE A 51 1.59 -7.64 4.56
C PHE A 51 1.62 -6.93 3.22
N ILE A 52 2.74 -6.29 2.88
CA ILE A 52 2.91 -5.51 1.66
C ILE A 52 3.95 -6.19 0.78
N LEU A 53 3.58 -6.47 -0.47
CA LEU A 53 4.48 -6.89 -1.53
C LEU A 53 4.70 -5.71 -2.49
N ASP A 54 5.91 -5.15 -2.52
CA ASP A 54 6.25 -3.97 -3.32
C ASP A 54 7.61 -4.14 -4.01
N PRO A 55 7.61 -4.27 -5.34
CA PRO A 55 6.49 -4.52 -6.24
C PRO A 55 6.38 -5.98 -6.73
N TYR A 56 5.23 -6.34 -7.31
CA TYR A 56 4.99 -7.61 -8.01
C TYR A 56 6.07 -7.93 -9.06
N ASN A 57 6.48 -6.90 -9.81
CA ASN A 57 7.42 -7.03 -10.92
C ASN A 57 8.86 -7.40 -10.51
N CYS A 58 9.19 -7.34 -9.21
CA CYS A 58 10.50 -7.74 -8.68
C CYS A 58 10.51 -9.18 -8.13
N LEU A 59 9.38 -9.87 -8.15
CA LEU A 59 9.31 -11.27 -7.75
C LEU A 59 9.87 -12.18 -8.85
N GLU A 60 10.39 -13.32 -8.47
CA GLU A 60 10.73 -14.38 -9.41
C GLU A 60 9.48 -15.12 -9.84
N HIS A 61 9.19 -15.04 -11.12
CA HIS A 61 8.05 -15.69 -11.75
C HIS A 61 8.52 -16.92 -12.53
N GLN A 62 8.56 -18.08 -11.87
CA GLN A 62 8.88 -19.35 -12.52
C GLN A 62 7.60 -19.95 -13.09
N ILE A 63 7.32 -19.66 -14.37
CA ILE A 63 6.15 -20.22 -15.06
C ILE A 63 6.46 -21.65 -15.46
N PRO A 64 5.73 -22.67 -14.94
CA PRO A 64 5.96 -24.07 -15.31
C PRO A 64 5.77 -24.32 -16.80
N THR A 65 6.52 -25.28 -17.35
CA THR A 65 6.39 -25.68 -18.75
C THR A 65 4.95 -26.14 -19.05
N GLY A 66 4.34 -25.52 -20.07
CA GLY A 66 2.96 -25.83 -20.47
C GLY A 66 1.88 -24.99 -19.76
N GLN A 67 2.25 -24.14 -18.82
CA GLN A 67 1.33 -23.21 -18.18
C GLN A 67 1.37 -21.84 -18.90
N SER A 68 0.20 -21.21 -19.11
CA SER A 68 0.15 -19.85 -19.62
C SER A 68 0.44 -18.84 -18.49
N GLU A 69 0.99 -17.67 -18.87
CA GLU A 69 1.22 -16.57 -17.93
C GLU A 69 -0.06 -16.17 -17.16
N THR A 70 -1.21 -16.13 -17.84
CA THR A 70 -2.50 -15.80 -17.23
C THR A 70 -2.91 -16.82 -16.15
N GLN A 71 -2.67 -18.11 -16.40
CA GLN A 71 -2.93 -19.16 -15.40
C GLN A 71 -2.01 -19.02 -14.19
N TYR A 72 -0.71 -18.82 -14.44
CA TYR A 72 0.27 -18.58 -13.38
C TYR A 72 -0.11 -17.37 -12.52
N ILE A 73 -0.44 -16.22 -13.12
CA ILE A 73 -0.88 -15.03 -12.39
C ILE A 73 -2.13 -15.33 -11.55
N SER A 74 -3.08 -16.07 -12.12
CA SER A 74 -4.29 -16.45 -11.40
C SER A 74 -3.98 -17.30 -10.15
N GLU A 75 -3.08 -18.26 -10.26
CA GLU A 75 -2.65 -19.08 -9.12
C GLU A 75 -1.87 -18.28 -8.09
N PHE A 76 -0.95 -17.43 -8.53
CA PHE A 76 -0.20 -16.52 -7.67
C PHE A 76 -1.14 -15.65 -6.82
N LEU A 77 -2.11 -15.01 -7.45
CA LEU A 77 -3.09 -14.16 -6.75
C LEU A 77 -3.98 -14.98 -5.80
N GLU A 78 -4.29 -16.24 -6.13
CA GLU A 78 -5.04 -17.12 -5.24
C GLU A 78 -4.22 -17.54 -4.02
N LYS A 79 -2.91 -17.74 -4.15
CA LYS A 79 -2.02 -17.97 -3.01
C LYS A 79 -2.05 -16.78 -2.04
N LEU A 80 -1.92 -15.55 -2.54
CA LEU A 80 -1.99 -14.33 -1.71
C LEU A 80 -3.35 -14.21 -1.02
N ARG A 81 -4.44 -14.43 -1.76
CA ARG A 81 -5.80 -14.36 -1.22
C ARG A 81 -6.05 -15.41 -0.14
N SER A 82 -5.60 -16.63 -0.38
CA SER A 82 -5.70 -17.74 0.58
C SER A 82 -4.87 -17.45 1.83
N PHE A 83 -3.67 -16.86 1.67
CA PHE A 83 -2.84 -16.43 2.79
C PHE A 83 -3.54 -15.35 3.61
N ALA A 84 -4.04 -14.29 2.97
CA ALA A 84 -4.78 -13.21 3.63
C ALA A 84 -5.94 -13.76 4.48
N LYS A 85 -6.75 -14.66 3.90
CA LYS A 85 -7.90 -15.26 4.57
C LYS A 85 -7.50 -16.16 5.73
N ARG A 86 -6.54 -17.07 5.53
CA ARG A 86 -6.11 -18.03 6.56
C ARG A 86 -5.41 -17.36 7.74
N LYS A 87 -4.64 -16.30 7.47
CA LYS A 87 -3.86 -15.59 8.50
C LYS A 87 -4.57 -14.35 9.03
N GLN A 88 -5.73 -13.99 8.47
CA GLN A 88 -6.52 -12.80 8.83
C GLN A 88 -5.68 -11.52 8.77
N VAL A 89 -4.91 -11.37 7.71
CA VAL A 89 -4.07 -10.20 7.43
C VAL A 89 -4.55 -9.48 6.16
N LEU A 90 -4.36 -8.17 6.12
CA LEU A 90 -4.50 -7.40 4.90
C LEU A 90 -3.26 -7.65 4.03
N VAL A 91 -3.45 -8.08 2.79
CA VAL A 91 -2.37 -8.18 1.80
C VAL A 91 -2.50 -7.03 0.81
N ILE A 92 -1.45 -6.24 0.67
CA ILE A 92 -1.35 -5.16 -0.30
C ILE A 92 -0.30 -5.57 -1.34
N LEU A 93 -0.71 -5.64 -2.60
CA LEU A 93 0.18 -5.93 -3.72
C LEU A 93 0.37 -4.67 -4.56
N ALA A 94 1.56 -4.12 -4.56
CA ALA A 94 1.94 -3.07 -5.49
C ALA A 94 2.39 -3.68 -6.83
N ALA A 95 1.91 -3.14 -7.93
CA ALA A 95 2.26 -3.60 -9.26
C ALA A 95 2.37 -2.42 -10.23
N HIS A 96 3.33 -2.50 -11.15
CA HIS A 96 3.46 -1.50 -12.19
C HIS A 96 2.62 -1.89 -13.42
N PRO A 97 1.93 -0.94 -14.05
CA PRO A 97 1.24 -1.20 -15.30
C PRO A 97 2.24 -1.51 -16.42
N THR A 98 1.80 -2.21 -17.43
CA THR A 98 2.54 -2.40 -18.68
C THR A 98 2.78 -1.05 -19.38
N LYS A 99 3.61 -1.03 -20.44
CA LYS A 99 3.87 0.19 -21.20
C LYS A 99 2.57 0.75 -21.80
N MET A 100 2.10 1.84 -21.21
CA MET A 100 0.91 2.55 -21.67
C MET A 100 1.26 3.50 -22.81
N LYS A 101 0.32 3.67 -23.75
CA LYS A 101 0.43 4.67 -24.81
C LYS A 101 -0.14 5.99 -24.34
N ARG A 102 0.52 7.09 -24.73
CA ARG A 102 -0.02 8.44 -24.50
C ARG A 102 -1.24 8.66 -25.37
N ASP A 103 -2.22 9.35 -24.84
CA ASP A 103 -3.35 9.85 -25.62
C ASP A 103 -2.83 10.76 -26.74
N PRO A 104 -3.22 10.53 -28.01
CA PRO A 104 -2.73 11.31 -29.15
C PRO A 104 -3.07 12.80 -29.07
N LEU A 105 -4.21 13.17 -28.45
CA LEU A 105 -4.72 14.53 -28.35
C LEU A 105 -4.13 15.26 -27.14
N THR A 106 -4.24 14.66 -25.97
CA THR A 106 -3.80 15.30 -24.71
C THR A 106 -2.32 15.13 -24.42
N LYS A 107 -1.63 14.20 -25.12
CA LYS A 107 -0.23 13.80 -24.87
C LYS A 107 0.03 13.28 -23.46
N GLN A 108 -1.01 13.05 -22.67
CA GLN A 108 -0.93 12.51 -21.32
C GLN A 108 -1.08 10.99 -21.33
N PHE A 109 -0.55 10.33 -20.31
CA PHE A 109 -0.85 8.92 -20.07
C PHE A 109 -2.24 8.82 -19.43
N PRO A 110 -3.08 7.87 -19.85
CA PRO A 110 -4.32 7.59 -19.14
C PRO A 110 -4.02 7.06 -17.72
N VAL A 111 -4.99 7.19 -16.84
CA VAL A 111 -4.90 6.57 -15.52
C VAL A 111 -4.85 5.05 -15.69
N PRO A 112 -3.84 4.35 -15.16
CA PRO A 112 -3.77 2.90 -15.28
C PRO A 112 -4.95 2.23 -14.59
N THR A 113 -5.39 1.13 -15.15
CA THR A 113 -6.40 0.26 -14.56
C THR A 113 -5.76 -1.05 -14.10
N MET A 114 -6.49 -1.83 -13.32
CA MET A 114 -6.02 -3.15 -12.90
C MET A 114 -5.87 -4.14 -14.07
N TYR A 115 -6.47 -3.86 -15.23
CA TYR A 115 -6.29 -4.63 -16.47
C TYR A 115 -4.96 -4.36 -17.17
N ASP A 116 -4.32 -3.24 -16.83
CA ASP A 116 -3.03 -2.86 -17.42
C ASP A 116 -1.84 -3.53 -16.71
N ILE A 117 -2.09 -4.32 -15.65
CA ILE A 117 -1.05 -5.07 -14.95
C ILE A 117 -0.82 -6.39 -15.68
N SER A 118 0.38 -6.57 -16.25
CA SER A 118 0.79 -7.78 -17.00
C SER A 118 -0.27 -8.30 -18.00
N GLY A 119 -1.14 -7.43 -18.51
CA GLY A 119 -2.19 -7.78 -19.46
C GLY A 119 -3.21 -8.80 -18.95
N SER A 120 -3.34 -9.02 -17.64
CA SER A 120 -4.19 -10.04 -17.08
C SER A 120 -5.40 -9.48 -16.33
N ALA A 121 -6.60 -9.92 -16.73
CA ALA A 121 -7.84 -9.63 -16.01
C ALA A 121 -7.88 -10.26 -14.60
N ALA A 122 -6.97 -11.16 -14.27
CA ALA A 122 -6.92 -11.83 -12.97
C ALA A 122 -6.72 -10.85 -11.82
N PHE A 123 -5.91 -9.79 -12.01
CA PHE A 123 -5.74 -8.74 -11.00
C PHE A 123 -7.05 -8.08 -10.64
N PHE A 124 -7.85 -7.71 -11.65
CA PHE A 124 -9.16 -7.15 -11.39
C PHE A 124 -10.10 -8.17 -10.74
N ASN A 125 -10.15 -9.40 -11.24
CA ASN A 125 -11.12 -10.39 -10.81
C ASN A 125 -10.88 -10.85 -9.37
N LYS A 126 -9.64 -11.03 -8.96
CA LYS A 126 -9.29 -11.63 -7.67
C LYS A 126 -9.11 -10.63 -6.52
N ALA A 127 -8.75 -9.38 -6.79
CA ALA A 127 -8.64 -8.37 -5.76
C ALA A 127 -10.01 -7.98 -5.19
N ASP A 128 -10.05 -7.74 -3.88
CA ASP A 128 -11.25 -7.19 -3.21
C ASP A 128 -11.31 -5.66 -3.35
N PHE A 129 -10.16 -5.00 -3.40
CA PHE A 129 -10.01 -3.57 -3.63
C PHE A 129 -9.00 -3.32 -4.77
N GLY A 130 -9.24 -2.29 -5.56
CA GLY A 130 -8.34 -1.84 -6.60
C GLY A 130 -8.09 -0.35 -6.51
N ILE A 131 -6.81 0.04 -6.43
CA ILE A 131 -6.39 1.43 -6.27
C ILE A 131 -5.34 1.74 -7.33
N ALA A 132 -5.51 2.83 -8.06
CA ALA A 132 -4.48 3.39 -8.92
C ALA A 132 -4.03 4.75 -8.38
N ILE A 133 -2.71 5.00 -8.45
CA ILE A 133 -2.11 6.26 -8.03
C ILE A 133 -1.62 6.99 -9.28
N GLU A 134 -2.17 8.18 -9.51
CA GLU A 134 -1.77 9.08 -10.58
C GLU A 134 -1.04 10.29 -10.00
N ARG A 135 0.12 10.62 -10.54
CA ARG A 135 0.85 11.83 -10.16
C ARG A 135 0.92 12.80 -11.33
N ASP A 136 0.20 13.90 -11.22
CA ASP A 136 0.31 15.04 -12.13
C ASP A 136 1.45 15.96 -11.66
N ARG A 137 2.61 15.82 -12.31
CA ARG A 137 3.81 16.59 -11.93
C ARG A 137 3.68 18.08 -12.23
N ASN A 138 2.85 18.46 -13.21
CA ASN A 138 2.69 19.87 -13.60
C ASN A 138 1.82 20.62 -12.58
N LYS A 139 0.86 19.93 -11.96
CA LYS A 139 -0.05 20.51 -10.96
C LYS A 139 0.34 20.16 -9.52
N GLU A 140 1.41 19.37 -9.35
CA GLU A 140 1.85 18.86 -8.03
C GLU A 140 0.73 18.14 -7.26
N VAL A 141 -0.17 17.52 -7.99
CA VAL A 141 -1.32 16.79 -7.44
C VAL A 141 -1.09 15.29 -7.59
N THR A 142 -1.34 14.57 -6.53
CA THR A 142 -1.45 13.11 -6.53
C THR A 142 -2.90 12.73 -6.36
N ARG A 143 -3.45 11.94 -7.29
CA ARG A 143 -4.81 11.40 -7.22
C ARG A 143 -4.78 9.93 -6.89
N ILE A 144 -5.60 9.55 -5.94
CA ILE A 144 -5.83 8.16 -5.57
C ILE A 144 -7.20 7.77 -6.14
N HIS A 145 -7.17 6.90 -7.15
CA HIS A 145 -8.35 6.38 -7.81
C HIS A 145 -8.73 5.04 -7.19
N VAL A 146 -9.79 5.01 -6.39
CA VAL A 146 -10.39 3.75 -5.95
C VAL A 146 -11.23 3.21 -7.09
N GLN A 147 -10.71 2.21 -7.81
CA GLN A 147 -11.33 1.68 -9.03
C GLN A 147 -12.25 0.49 -8.75
N LYS A 148 -12.01 -0.21 -7.65
CA LYS A 148 -12.81 -1.36 -7.25
C LYS A 148 -13.01 -1.39 -5.76
N VAL A 149 -14.27 -1.60 -5.35
CA VAL A 149 -14.68 -1.99 -4.00
C VAL A 149 -15.65 -3.15 -4.16
N LYS A 150 -15.23 -4.34 -3.76
CA LYS A 150 -16.03 -5.56 -3.95
C LYS A 150 -17.28 -5.58 -3.08
N PHE A 151 -17.18 -5.08 -1.87
CA PHE A 151 -18.25 -5.12 -0.89
C PHE A 151 -18.86 -3.72 -0.71
N ARG A 152 -20.09 -3.52 -1.15
CA ARG A 152 -20.77 -2.21 -1.16
C ARG A 152 -20.83 -1.52 0.20
N HIS A 153 -20.93 -2.30 1.27
CA HIS A 153 -20.99 -1.75 2.64
C HIS A 153 -19.65 -1.17 3.14
N LEU A 154 -18.54 -1.45 2.45
CA LEU A 154 -17.21 -0.92 2.79
C LEU A 154 -16.88 0.38 2.05
N GLY A 155 -17.68 0.77 1.07
CA GLY A 155 -17.50 1.99 0.30
C GLY A 155 -17.84 1.84 -1.18
N GLN A 156 -17.46 2.84 -1.96
CA GLN A 156 -17.69 2.89 -3.40
C GLN A 156 -16.45 3.40 -4.13
N PRO A 157 -16.30 3.11 -5.44
CA PRO A 157 -15.29 3.72 -6.28
C PRO A 157 -15.36 5.25 -6.24
N GLY A 158 -14.20 5.89 -6.36
CA GLY A 158 -14.10 7.35 -6.32
C GLY A 158 -12.65 7.82 -6.45
N VAL A 159 -12.45 9.13 -6.42
CA VAL A 159 -11.13 9.76 -6.54
C VAL A 159 -10.91 10.72 -5.38
N ALA A 160 -9.75 10.62 -4.74
CA ALA A 160 -9.30 11.58 -3.76
C ALA A 160 -8.02 12.25 -4.25
N SER A 161 -7.94 13.57 -4.11
CA SER A 161 -6.80 14.37 -4.56
C SER A 161 -5.99 14.88 -3.38
N PHE A 162 -4.67 14.85 -3.53
CA PHE A 162 -3.74 15.25 -2.50
C PHE A 162 -2.63 16.12 -3.08
N ARG A 163 -2.12 17.04 -2.27
CA ARG A 163 -0.87 17.77 -2.55
C ARG A 163 0.22 17.27 -1.62
N PHE A 164 1.36 16.93 -2.20
CA PHE A 164 2.52 16.53 -1.44
C PHE A 164 3.26 17.77 -0.92
N SER A 165 3.50 17.82 0.38
CA SER A 165 4.32 18.85 1.01
C SER A 165 5.76 18.36 1.14
N THR A 166 6.70 19.04 0.48
CA THR A 166 8.13 18.74 0.59
C THR A 166 8.73 19.14 1.94
N HIS A 167 8.02 20.01 2.69
CA HIS A 167 8.47 20.48 4.00
C HIS A 167 8.40 19.37 5.06
N ASN A 168 7.29 18.62 5.08
CA ASN A 168 7.04 17.59 6.10
C ASN A 168 6.81 16.19 5.51
N SER A 169 7.00 16.03 4.20
CA SER A 169 6.81 14.75 3.46
C SER A 169 5.40 14.16 3.62
N ARG A 170 4.38 15.01 3.76
CA ARG A 170 2.97 14.57 3.91
C ARG A 170 2.14 14.86 2.68
N PHE A 171 1.10 14.05 2.50
CA PHE A 171 0.05 14.27 1.53
C PHE A 171 -1.13 14.97 2.21
N ASN A 172 -1.40 16.22 1.82
CA ASN A 172 -2.53 17.00 2.32
C ASN A 172 -3.72 16.84 1.37
N PRO A 173 -4.93 16.52 1.85
CA PRO A 173 -6.09 16.35 1.00
C PRO A 173 -6.50 17.68 0.36
N ILE A 174 -6.90 17.62 -0.92
CA ILE A 174 -7.49 18.75 -1.64
C ILE A 174 -9.01 18.57 -1.57
N VAL A 175 -9.68 19.46 -0.85
CA VAL A 175 -11.15 19.49 -0.77
C VAL A 175 -11.67 20.50 -1.77
N GLU A 176 -12.52 20.09 -2.72
CA GLU A 176 -13.13 21.01 -3.69
C GLU A 176 -13.91 22.11 -2.97
N GLY A 177 -13.71 23.37 -3.38
CA GLY A 177 -14.36 24.55 -2.79
C GLY A 177 -13.66 25.18 -1.58
N LYS A 178 -12.60 24.56 -1.07
CA LYS A 178 -11.64 25.22 -0.18
C LYS A 178 -10.29 25.18 -0.89
N THR A 179 -9.79 26.33 -1.34
CA THR A 179 -8.35 26.49 -1.49
C THR A 179 -7.81 26.13 -0.11
N PRO A 180 -6.93 25.12 0.02
CA PRO A 180 -6.19 25.02 1.23
C PRO A 180 -5.33 26.30 1.24
N ASP A 181 -5.76 27.33 1.96
CA ASP A 181 -4.80 28.17 2.60
C ASP A 181 -3.91 27.15 3.29
N LEU A 182 -2.68 27.02 2.78
CA LEU A 182 -1.64 26.35 3.54
C LEU A 182 -1.63 27.13 4.85
N PRO A 183 -2.10 26.56 5.96
CA PRO A 183 -1.81 27.21 7.21
C PRO A 183 -0.30 27.12 7.28
N ASP A 184 0.36 28.28 7.30
CA ASP A 184 1.72 28.40 7.84
C ASP A 184 1.75 27.94 9.32
N GLU A 185 0.58 27.68 9.88
CA GLU A 185 0.39 27.01 11.13
C GLU A 185 0.48 25.51 10.91
N GLU A 186 1.59 24.94 11.36
CA GLU A 186 1.69 23.51 11.62
C GLU A 186 0.37 23.06 12.25
N PRO A 187 -0.31 21.99 11.71
CA PRO A 187 -1.36 21.38 12.49
C PRO A 187 -0.71 21.10 13.84
N GLN A 188 -1.22 21.71 14.88
CA GLN A 188 -0.82 21.38 16.24
C GLN A 188 -1.21 19.93 16.46
N TRP A 189 -0.35 19.03 15.98
CA TRP A 189 -0.37 17.68 16.43
C TRP A 189 0.03 17.77 17.88
N ASP A 190 -0.95 17.62 18.72
CA ASP A 190 -0.69 17.30 20.09
C ASP A 190 0.11 15.99 20.10
N ASN A 191 1.43 16.13 19.95
CA ASN A 191 2.39 15.04 19.95
C ASN A 191 2.35 14.25 21.28
N SER A 192 1.70 14.80 22.29
CA SER A 192 1.51 14.13 23.58
C SER A 192 0.48 13.00 23.51
N ASN A 193 -0.49 13.05 22.60
CA ASN A 193 -1.65 12.16 22.63
C ASN A 193 -1.50 10.86 21.81
N TRP A 194 -0.72 10.83 20.71
CA TRP A 194 -0.58 9.57 19.95
C TRP A 194 0.42 8.60 20.61
N LEU A 195 1.45 9.13 21.30
CA LEU A 195 2.36 8.35 22.15
C LEU A 195 1.72 8.00 23.52
N ALA A 196 0.74 8.79 23.97
CA ALA A 196 0.06 8.61 25.24
C ALA A 196 -1.27 7.84 25.13
N GLN A 197 -1.76 7.52 23.96
CA GLN A 197 -2.84 6.53 23.82
C GLN A 197 -2.28 5.18 24.26
N LYS A 198 -2.39 4.93 25.58
CA LYS A 198 -2.24 3.60 26.15
C LYS A 198 -3.05 2.66 25.28
N MET A 199 -2.39 1.69 24.65
CA MET A 199 -3.07 0.57 24.05
C MET A 199 -4.07 0.03 25.09
N PRO A 200 -5.33 -0.23 24.71
CA PRO A 200 -6.29 -0.82 25.63
C PRO A 200 -5.62 -2.08 26.19
N GLU A 201 -5.62 -2.21 27.51
CA GLU A 201 -5.12 -3.39 28.20
C GLU A 201 -5.71 -4.62 27.53
N GLN A 202 -4.87 -5.44 26.93
CA GLN A 202 -5.30 -6.74 26.42
C GLN A 202 -5.83 -7.49 27.64
N LYS A 203 -7.15 -7.65 27.70
CA LYS A 203 -7.76 -8.62 28.60
C LYS A 203 -7.07 -9.96 28.34
N ARG A 204 -6.28 -10.43 29.29
CA ARG A 204 -5.81 -11.81 29.33
C ARG A 204 -7.05 -12.67 29.27
N LEU A 205 -7.21 -13.40 28.21
CA LEU A 205 -8.09 -14.57 28.19
C LEU A 205 -7.35 -15.63 28.99
N ASP A 206 -7.76 -15.80 30.24
CA ASP A 206 -7.43 -16.98 31.01
C ASP A 206 -8.11 -18.17 30.34
N ILE A 207 -7.29 -19.07 29.77
CA ILE A 207 -7.64 -20.43 29.36
C ILE A 207 -6.78 -21.37 30.17
#